data_be0f68005047f4f176bfd991d42795e9
#
_entry.id   be0f68005047f4f176bfd991d42795e9
#
_cell.length_a   1.000
_cell.length_b   1.000
_cell.length_c   1.000
_cell.angle_alpha   90.00
_cell.angle_beta   90.00
_cell.angle_gamma   90.00
#
_symmetry.space_group_name_H-M   'P 1'
#
loop_
_entity.id
_entity.type
_entity.pdbx_description
1 polymer ?
#
loop_
_entity_poly.entity_id
_entity_poly.type
_entity_poly.pdbx_seq_one_letter_code
_entity_poly.pdbx_strand_id
1 'polypeptide(L)'
;METRRKPRIQDESKVKAAIPEFSTGNFLQNLEYQLRMIHLADTAEQVRFFASCDLDTVVARYQNVVDCCICGVRFLEAETRGESYRISVEVRTRLTLDTGKKIRNRYEEIRLELEGRQDVVTQHSRALREYKCPNCGGSVDILGGGVCEYCNTAVDYRNFGWLITSYTNLGQPENPFAKILAGALGSYLLILLLSLVLMAHSEDGKDTFEILQSVRMSTEYLKAVQQDIIYPDAVISDCTETDSEEGTFASIKV
;
A
#
# COMPACT_ATOMS: atom_id res chain seq x y z
N MET A 1 -21.64 -5.21 -2.72
CA MET A 1 -20.82 -4.31 -3.58
C MET A 1 -20.03 -3.43 -2.62
N GLU A 2 -18.80 -3.80 -2.34
CA GLU A 2 -17.97 -3.11 -1.33
C GLU A 2 -17.61 -1.73 -1.89
N THR A 3 -18.03 -0.67 -1.22
CA THR A 3 -17.71 0.71 -1.60
C THR A 3 -16.20 0.89 -1.54
N ARG A 4 -15.54 1.04 -2.69
CA ARG A 4 -14.12 1.37 -2.76
C ARG A 4 -13.87 2.66 -1.99
N ARG A 5 -13.17 2.59 -0.87
CA ARG A 5 -12.74 3.77 -0.13
C ARG A 5 -11.75 4.56 -0.99
N LYS A 6 -11.84 5.89 -0.95
CA LYS A 6 -10.84 6.75 -1.60
C LYS A 6 -9.47 6.50 -0.98
N PRO A 7 -8.39 6.40 -1.78
CA PRO A 7 -7.04 6.21 -1.27
C PRO A 7 -6.62 7.41 -0.42
N ARG A 8 -5.87 7.15 0.66
CA ARG A 8 -5.26 8.19 1.49
C ARG A 8 -4.08 8.81 0.74
N ILE A 9 -4.08 10.12 0.56
CA ILE A 9 -3.03 10.86 -0.14
C ILE A 9 -2.20 11.61 0.91
N GLN A 10 -0.87 11.49 0.82
CA GLN A 10 0.08 12.18 1.69
C GLN A 10 1.12 12.94 0.87
N ASP A 11 1.57 14.08 1.39
CA ASP A 11 2.65 14.90 0.82
C ASP A 11 2.40 15.42 -0.61
N GLU A 12 1.14 15.58 -1.01
CA GLU A 12 0.74 16.07 -2.34
C GLU A 12 1.38 17.43 -2.69
N SER A 13 1.62 18.27 -1.69
CA SER A 13 2.25 19.56 -1.86
C SER A 13 3.65 19.49 -2.48
N LYS A 14 4.40 18.42 -2.23
CA LYS A 14 5.74 18.21 -2.83
C LYS A 14 5.68 18.11 -4.34
N VAL A 15 4.68 17.39 -4.86
CA VAL A 15 4.50 17.23 -6.30
C VAL A 15 3.96 18.52 -6.92
N LYS A 16 2.98 19.15 -6.31
CA LYS A 16 2.41 20.40 -6.81
C LYS A 16 3.40 21.57 -6.83
N ALA A 17 4.41 21.55 -5.94
CA ALA A 17 5.50 22.51 -5.98
C ALA A 17 6.40 22.35 -7.21
N ALA A 18 6.65 21.11 -7.65
CA ALA A 18 7.47 20.82 -8.84
C ALA A 18 6.65 20.84 -10.15
N ILE A 19 5.37 20.45 -10.06
CA ILE A 19 4.44 20.34 -11.18
C ILE A 19 3.12 21.03 -10.83
N PRO A 20 3.00 22.35 -11.05
CA PRO A 20 1.83 23.13 -10.62
C PRO A 20 0.49 22.62 -11.18
N GLU A 21 0.51 22.08 -12.42
CA GLU A 21 -0.67 21.55 -13.11
C GLU A 21 -0.95 20.07 -12.82
N PHE A 22 -0.28 19.49 -11.82
CA PHE A 22 -0.43 18.09 -11.47
C PHE A 22 -1.86 17.75 -11.02
N SER A 23 -2.48 16.81 -11.72
CA SER A 23 -3.78 16.27 -11.36
C SER A 23 -3.62 14.96 -10.60
N THR A 24 -3.75 15.01 -9.29
CA THR A 24 -3.66 13.84 -8.41
C THR A 24 -4.72 12.78 -8.76
N GLY A 25 -5.92 13.19 -9.13
CA GLY A 25 -6.99 12.27 -9.52
C GLY A 25 -6.64 11.45 -10.76
N ASN A 26 -6.12 12.13 -11.79
CA ASN A 26 -5.70 11.48 -13.03
C ASN A 26 -4.50 10.57 -12.81
N PHE A 27 -3.53 11.04 -12.02
CA PHE A 27 -2.36 10.25 -11.64
C PHE A 27 -2.77 8.96 -10.95
N LEU A 28 -3.64 9.03 -9.92
CA LEU A 28 -4.09 7.87 -9.18
C LEU A 28 -4.86 6.88 -10.05
N GLN A 29 -5.70 7.38 -10.96
CA GLN A 29 -6.44 6.52 -11.88
C GLN A 29 -5.50 5.75 -12.82
N ASN A 30 -4.50 6.43 -13.37
CA ASN A 30 -3.49 5.81 -14.21
C ASN A 30 -2.66 4.80 -13.45
N LEU A 31 -2.19 5.17 -12.26
CA LEU A 31 -1.38 4.31 -11.41
C LEU A 31 -2.15 3.06 -10.96
N GLU A 32 -3.42 3.20 -10.58
CA GLU A 32 -4.26 2.06 -10.21
C GLU A 32 -4.44 1.10 -11.39
N TYR A 33 -4.65 1.63 -12.58
CA TYR A 33 -4.75 0.82 -13.78
C TYR A 33 -3.45 0.05 -14.07
N GLN A 34 -2.30 0.73 -14.05
CA GLN A 34 -0.99 0.11 -14.28
C GLN A 34 -0.69 -0.99 -13.25
N LEU A 35 -0.86 -0.70 -11.96
CA LEU A 35 -0.62 -1.67 -10.90
C LEU A 35 -1.57 -2.88 -11.01
N ARG A 36 -2.84 -2.63 -11.36
CA ARG A 36 -3.76 -3.71 -11.63
C ARG A 36 -3.28 -4.63 -12.75
N MET A 37 -2.85 -4.05 -13.87
CA MET A 37 -2.33 -4.82 -15.00
C MET A 37 -1.08 -5.61 -14.60
N ILE A 38 -0.14 -5.01 -13.88
CA ILE A 38 1.09 -5.66 -13.43
C ILE A 38 0.80 -6.84 -12.48
N HIS A 39 -0.13 -6.65 -11.53
CA HIS A 39 -0.42 -7.69 -10.54
C HIS A 39 -1.33 -8.80 -11.06
N LEU A 40 -2.06 -8.58 -12.15
CA LEU A 40 -2.94 -9.57 -12.79
C LEU A 40 -2.32 -10.22 -14.02
N ALA A 41 -1.11 -9.81 -14.43
CA ALA A 41 -0.43 -10.36 -15.57
C ALA A 41 0.06 -11.78 -15.31
N ASP A 42 -0.05 -12.64 -16.32
CA ASP A 42 0.51 -14.00 -16.30
C ASP A 42 2.01 -13.99 -16.65
N THR A 43 2.44 -13.05 -17.49
CA THR A 43 3.82 -12.90 -17.93
C THR A 43 4.26 -11.44 -17.91
N ALA A 44 5.54 -11.19 -17.69
CA ALA A 44 6.10 -9.83 -17.69
C ALA A 44 5.99 -9.16 -19.08
N GLU A 45 5.96 -9.94 -20.15
CA GLU A 45 5.80 -9.42 -21.52
C GLU A 45 4.49 -8.65 -21.68
N GLN A 46 3.40 -9.11 -21.04
CA GLN A 46 2.08 -8.44 -21.09
C GLN A 46 2.10 -7.03 -20.47
N VAL A 47 3.04 -6.76 -19.59
CA VAL A 47 3.11 -5.49 -18.84
C VAL A 47 4.34 -4.64 -19.18
N ARG A 48 5.16 -5.12 -20.09
CA ARG A 48 6.37 -4.45 -20.52
C ARG A 48 6.12 -3.03 -21.06
N PHE A 49 4.93 -2.80 -21.60
CA PHE A 49 4.52 -1.49 -22.06
C PHE A 49 4.47 -0.43 -20.96
N PHE A 50 4.16 -0.82 -19.71
CA PHE A 50 3.97 0.11 -18.58
C PHE A 50 5.26 0.45 -17.83
N ALA A 51 6.34 -0.31 -18.06
CA ALA A 51 7.57 -0.17 -17.30
C ALA A 51 8.81 -0.32 -18.18
N SER A 52 9.85 0.45 -17.85
CA SER A 52 11.19 0.27 -18.41
C SER A 52 12.10 -0.57 -17.51
N CYS A 53 11.69 -0.84 -16.27
CA CYS A 53 12.39 -1.75 -15.36
C CYS A 53 11.94 -3.20 -15.59
N ASP A 54 12.79 -4.14 -15.12
CA ASP A 54 12.46 -5.56 -15.15
C ASP A 54 11.34 -5.89 -14.16
N LEU A 55 10.26 -6.51 -14.66
CA LEU A 55 9.09 -6.93 -13.89
C LEU A 55 8.98 -8.45 -13.76
N ASP A 56 9.92 -9.26 -14.24
CA ASP A 56 9.85 -10.72 -14.20
C ASP A 56 9.65 -11.26 -12.79
N THR A 57 10.44 -10.76 -11.84
CA THR A 57 10.34 -11.14 -10.42
C THR A 57 9.04 -10.65 -9.77
N VAL A 58 8.50 -9.53 -10.25
CA VAL A 58 7.25 -8.94 -9.75
C VAL A 58 6.09 -9.81 -10.20
N VAL A 59 5.96 -10.07 -11.49
CA VAL A 59 4.88 -10.88 -12.06
C VAL A 59 4.90 -12.30 -11.51
N ALA A 60 6.08 -12.93 -11.40
CA ALA A 60 6.21 -14.26 -10.82
C ALA A 60 5.72 -14.37 -9.37
N ARG A 61 5.78 -13.25 -8.61
CA ARG A 61 5.31 -13.19 -7.21
C ARG A 61 3.78 -13.19 -7.08
N TYR A 62 3.07 -12.71 -8.10
CA TYR A 62 1.64 -12.38 -7.99
C TYR A 62 0.69 -13.33 -8.73
N GLN A 63 1.10 -14.57 -8.96
CA GLN A 63 0.36 -15.55 -9.77
C GLN A 63 -1.09 -15.84 -9.34
N ASN A 64 -1.47 -15.55 -8.09
CA ASN A 64 -2.81 -15.85 -7.57
C ASN A 64 -3.59 -14.58 -7.19
N VAL A 65 -3.22 -13.43 -7.72
CA VAL A 65 -3.94 -12.17 -7.48
C VAL A 65 -5.14 -12.10 -8.40
N VAL A 66 -6.31 -11.85 -7.82
CA VAL A 66 -7.58 -11.67 -8.58
C VAL A 66 -8.06 -10.22 -8.59
N ASP A 67 -7.57 -9.40 -7.67
CA ASP A 67 -7.82 -7.95 -7.68
C ASP A 67 -6.69 -7.19 -6.97
N CYS A 68 -6.44 -5.96 -7.44
CA CYS A 68 -5.50 -5.01 -6.86
C CYS A 68 -6.15 -3.64 -6.75
N CYS A 69 -6.07 -3.01 -5.59
CA CYS A 69 -6.53 -1.64 -5.42
C CYS A 69 -5.54 -0.82 -4.58
N ILE A 70 -5.46 0.48 -4.87
CA ILE A 70 -4.64 1.42 -4.11
C ILE A 70 -5.40 1.85 -2.87
N CYS A 71 -4.78 1.69 -1.68
CA CYS A 71 -5.31 2.14 -0.39
C CYS A 71 -4.70 3.46 0.07
N GLY A 72 -3.49 3.77 -0.38
CA GLY A 72 -2.82 5.02 -0.06
C GLY A 72 -1.63 5.30 -0.95
N VAL A 73 -1.31 6.58 -1.11
CA VAL A 73 -0.14 7.05 -1.84
C VAL A 73 0.54 8.14 -1.03
N ARG A 74 1.84 8.04 -0.88
CA ARG A 74 2.70 9.06 -0.31
C ARG A 74 3.69 9.53 -1.36
N PHE A 75 3.66 10.81 -1.67
CA PHE A 75 4.63 11.41 -2.57
C PHE A 75 5.95 11.67 -1.83
N LEU A 76 7.04 11.10 -2.31
CA LEU A 76 8.36 11.25 -1.72
C LEU A 76 9.08 12.46 -2.31
N GLU A 77 9.17 12.47 -3.62
CA GLU A 77 9.94 13.46 -4.37
C GLU A 77 9.32 13.69 -5.75
N ALA A 78 9.48 14.88 -6.28
CA ALA A 78 9.15 15.21 -7.65
C ALA A 78 10.19 16.19 -8.20
N GLU A 79 10.64 15.96 -9.42
CA GLU A 79 11.64 16.77 -10.09
C GLU A 79 11.34 16.93 -11.57
N THR A 80 11.84 18.02 -12.14
CA THR A 80 11.80 18.28 -13.57
C THR A 80 13.15 17.88 -14.19
N ARG A 81 13.13 17.05 -15.23
CA ARG A 81 14.31 16.62 -15.98
C ARG A 81 14.14 16.91 -17.47
N GLY A 82 14.66 18.03 -17.93
CA GLY A 82 14.49 18.46 -19.32
C GLY A 82 13.01 18.57 -19.68
N GLU A 83 12.55 17.76 -20.63
CA GLU A 83 11.14 17.72 -21.08
C GLU A 83 10.28 16.72 -20.31
N SER A 84 10.82 16.06 -19.28
CA SER A 84 10.13 15.06 -18.49
C SER A 84 10.03 15.46 -17.03
N TYR A 85 9.02 14.96 -16.37
CA TYR A 85 8.89 14.93 -14.91
C TYR A 85 9.24 13.55 -14.38
N ARG A 86 9.90 13.49 -13.23
CA ARG A 86 10.09 12.28 -12.47
C ARG A 86 9.41 12.42 -11.11
N ILE A 87 8.66 11.39 -10.70
CA ILE A 87 7.99 11.33 -9.41
C ILE A 87 8.37 10.03 -8.71
N SER A 88 8.77 10.12 -7.44
CA SER A 88 8.95 8.97 -6.56
C SER A 88 7.79 8.89 -5.58
N VAL A 89 7.15 7.71 -5.49
CA VAL A 89 5.98 7.50 -4.63
C VAL A 89 6.09 6.18 -3.86
N GLU A 90 5.53 6.16 -2.67
CA GLU A 90 5.19 4.93 -1.97
C GLU A 90 3.69 4.69 -2.05
N VAL A 91 3.35 3.50 -2.49
CA VAL A 91 1.97 3.08 -2.72
C VAL A 91 1.64 1.92 -1.80
N ARG A 92 0.58 2.06 -1.03
CA ARG A 92 -0.01 0.95 -0.28
C ARG A 92 -1.11 0.32 -1.11
N THR A 93 -0.94 -0.94 -1.44
CA THR A 93 -1.91 -1.73 -2.20
C THR A 93 -2.59 -2.76 -1.31
N ARG A 94 -3.85 -3.07 -1.64
CA ARG A 94 -4.56 -4.25 -1.17
C ARG A 94 -4.69 -5.22 -2.34
N LEU A 95 -4.10 -6.38 -2.18
CA LEU A 95 -4.18 -7.48 -3.12
C LEU A 95 -5.21 -8.48 -2.63
N THR A 96 -6.13 -8.85 -3.49
CA THR A 96 -7.07 -9.96 -3.24
C THR A 96 -6.52 -11.20 -3.89
N LEU A 97 -6.27 -12.23 -3.09
CA LEU A 97 -5.62 -13.49 -3.49
C LEU A 97 -6.65 -14.61 -3.46
N ASP A 98 -6.70 -15.40 -4.54
CA ASP A 98 -7.41 -16.68 -4.55
C ASP A 98 -6.44 -17.81 -4.22
N THR A 99 -6.64 -18.47 -3.09
CA THR A 99 -5.83 -19.62 -2.66
C THR A 99 -6.44 -20.96 -3.07
N GLY A 100 -7.48 -20.96 -3.93
CA GLY A 100 -8.25 -22.13 -4.32
C GLY A 100 -9.21 -22.65 -3.23
N LYS A 101 -8.98 -22.31 -1.96
CA LYS A 101 -9.85 -22.67 -0.82
C LYS A 101 -10.62 -21.47 -0.28
N LYS A 102 -10.03 -20.29 -0.30
CA LYS A 102 -10.62 -19.04 0.19
C LYS A 102 -9.94 -17.83 -0.42
N ILE A 103 -10.70 -16.74 -0.48
CA ILE A 103 -10.19 -15.43 -0.87
C ILE A 103 -9.58 -14.76 0.36
N ARG A 104 -8.40 -14.16 0.21
CA ARG A 104 -7.69 -13.42 1.27
C ARG A 104 -7.22 -12.07 0.77
N ASN A 105 -7.24 -11.09 1.65
CA ASN A 105 -6.62 -9.79 1.38
C ASN A 105 -5.19 -9.77 1.95
N ARG A 106 -4.26 -9.23 1.17
CA ARG A 106 -2.87 -8.95 1.57
C ARG A 106 -2.57 -7.49 1.28
N TYR A 107 -1.94 -6.81 2.23
CA TYR A 107 -1.50 -5.44 2.04
C TYR A 107 -0.01 -5.43 1.78
N GLU A 108 0.41 -4.61 0.81
CA GLU A 108 1.82 -4.43 0.47
C GLU A 108 2.14 -2.96 0.28
N GLU A 109 3.37 -2.60 0.58
CA GLU A 109 3.95 -1.29 0.28
C GLU A 109 4.94 -1.43 -0.85
N ILE A 110 4.80 -0.56 -1.84
CA ILE A 110 5.58 -0.57 -3.07
C ILE A 110 6.14 0.83 -3.26
N ARG A 111 7.43 0.95 -3.51
CA ARG A 111 8.05 2.19 -3.95
C ARG A 111 8.21 2.17 -5.45
N LEU A 112 7.75 3.23 -6.09
CA LEU A 112 7.80 3.40 -7.54
C LEU A 112 8.52 4.70 -7.89
N GLU A 113 9.33 4.65 -8.94
CA GLU A 113 9.75 5.83 -9.66
C GLU A 113 9.03 5.85 -11.00
N LEU A 114 8.46 6.99 -11.34
CA LEU A 114 7.70 7.19 -12.55
C LEU A 114 8.26 8.38 -13.33
N GLU A 115 8.30 8.23 -14.64
CA GLU A 115 8.71 9.27 -15.56
C GLU A 115 7.58 9.55 -16.56
N GLY A 116 7.30 10.83 -16.82
CA GLY A 116 6.28 11.23 -17.77
C GLY A 116 6.70 12.49 -18.51
N ARG A 117 6.35 12.58 -19.79
CA ARG A 117 6.60 13.78 -20.59
C ARG A 117 5.70 14.92 -20.14
N GLN A 118 6.24 16.13 -20.06
CA GLN A 118 5.52 17.31 -19.58
C GLN A 118 4.25 17.60 -20.38
N ASP A 119 4.34 17.52 -21.71
CA ASP A 119 3.24 17.77 -22.63
C ASP A 119 2.11 16.72 -22.55
N VAL A 120 2.40 15.53 -22.03
CA VAL A 120 1.44 14.43 -21.89
C VAL A 120 0.76 14.44 -20.52
N VAL A 121 1.56 14.53 -19.45
CA VAL A 121 1.05 14.33 -18.08
C VAL A 121 0.33 15.55 -17.52
N THR A 122 0.54 16.73 -18.08
CA THR A 122 -0.16 17.97 -17.72
C THR A 122 -1.45 18.17 -18.51
N GLN A 123 -1.59 17.54 -19.69
CA GLN A 123 -2.84 17.59 -20.44
C GLN A 123 -3.92 16.83 -19.64
N HIS A 124 -5.05 17.48 -19.44
CA HIS A 124 -6.22 16.90 -18.80
C HIS A 124 -6.60 15.59 -19.51
N SER A 125 -6.29 14.50 -18.87
CA SER A 125 -6.50 13.11 -19.24
C SER A 125 -7.48 12.91 -20.38
N ARG A 126 -6.98 12.68 -21.56
CA ARG A 126 -7.70 11.83 -22.50
C ARG A 126 -7.75 10.44 -21.85
N ALA A 127 -8.96 9.96 -21.72
CA ALA A 127 -9.21 8.70 -21.06
C ALA A 127 -8.22 7.63 -21.54
N LEU A 128 -7.67 6.85 -20.64
CA LEU A 128 -6.85 5.65 -20.84
C LEU A 128 -7.42 4.61 -21.83
N ARG A 129 -8.42 4.98 -22.62
CA ARG A 129 -9.20 4.06 -23.43
C ARG A 129 -8.78 3.93 -24.89
N GLU A 130 -7.98 4.87 -25.38
CA GLU A 130 -7.54 4.82 -26.79
C GLU A 130 -6.04 5.07 -26.89
N TYR A 131 -5.27 4.00 -26.85
CA TYR A 131 -3.86 4.06 -27.18
C TYR A 131 -3.71 4.14 -28.69
N LYS A 132 -3.38 5.32 -29.19
CA LYS A 132 -3.14 5.53 -30.63
C LYS A 132 -1.66 5.72 -30.88
N CYS A 133 -1.16 5.05 -31.91
CA CYS A 133 0.21 5.18 -32.34
C CYS A 133 0.53 6.64 -32.74
N PRO A 134 1.56 7.27 -32.15
CA PRO A 134 1.91 8.65 -32.50
C PRO A 134 2.40 8.78 -33.93
N ASN A 135 2.85 7.68 -34.59
CA ASN A 135 3.33 7.68 -35.93
C ASN A 135 2.22 7.57 -36.97
N CYS A 136 1.26 6.67 -36.85
CA CYS A 136 0.26 6.40 -37.89
C CYS A 136 -1.21 6.58 -37.38
N GLY A 137 -1.44 6.86 -36.11
CA GLY A 137 -2.78 7.00 -35.52
C GLY A 137 -3.56 5.69 -35.35
N GLY A 138 -2.99 4.54 -35.71
CA GLY A 138 -3.60 3.23 -35.53
C GLY A 138 -3.62 2.81 -34.06
N SER A 139 -4.40 1.77 -33.74
CA SER A 139 -4.47 1.20 -32.38
C SER A 139 -3.14 0.58 -31.97
N VAL A 140 -2.81 0.68 -30.69
CA VAL A 140 -1.65 0.03 -30.09
C VAL A 140 -2.15 -1.07 -29.19
N ASP A 141 -1.69 -2.30 -29.39
CA ASP A 141 -1.92 -3.39 -28.44
C ASP A 141 -0.96 -3.26 -27.24
N ILE A 142 -1.52 -2.81 -26.11
CA ILE A 142 -0.77 -2.64 -24.88
C ILE A 142 -0.40 -3.98 -24.23
N LEU A 143 -1.18 -5.04 -24.45
CA LEU A 143 -0.91 -6.38 -23.92
C LEU A 143 0.06 -7.15 -24.81
N GLY A 144 0.20 -6.76 -26.07
CA GLY A 144 1.18 -7.27 -27.03
C GLY A 144 2.53 -6.55 -26.99
N GLY A 145 2.90 -5.91 -25.84
CA GLY A 145 4.20 -5.26 -25.68
C GLY A 145 4.29 -3.84 -26.25
N GLY A 146 3.16 -3.22 -26.59
CA GLY A 146 3.12 -1.83 -27.04
C GLY A 146 3.63 -1.61 -28.46
N VAL A 147 3.45 -2.56 -29.35
CA VAL A 147 3.77 -2.44 -30.78
C VAL A 147 2.52 -2.10 -31.56
N CYS A 148 2.62 -1.14 -32.46
CA CYS A 148 1.52 -0.79 -33.35
C CYS A 148 1.31 -1.86 -34.42
N GLU A 149 0.11 -2.43 -34.49
CA GLU A 149 -0.24 -3.48 -35.47
C GLU A 149 -0.19 -3.01 -36.92
N TYR A 150 -0.31 -1.70 -37.17
CA TYR A 150 -0.37 -1.13 -38.52
C TYR A 150 0.99 -0.75 -39.09
N CYS A 151 1.87 -0.19 -38.29
CA CYS A 151 3.17 0.31 -38.77
C CYS A 151 4.37 -0.30 -38.06
N ASN A 152 4.16 -1.27 -37.21
CA ASN A 152 5.19 -1.99 -36.45
C ASN A 152 6.12 -1.10 -35.60
N THR A 153 5.69 0.15 -35.33
CA THR A 153 6.46 1.06 -34.47
C THR A 153 6.28 0.68 -33.03
N ALA A 154 7.38 0.46 -32.30
CA ALA A 154 7.34 0.33 -30.86
C ALA A 154 6.91 1.66 -30.23
N VAL A 155 5.93 1.62 -29.36
CA VAL A 155 5.34 2.80 -28.72
C VAL A 155 5.65 2.78 -27.23
N ASP A 156 6.24 3.87 -26.76
CA ASP A 156 6.57 4.05 -25.35
C ASP A 156 5.34 4.55 -24.58
N TYR A 157 5.10 4.00 -23.39
CA TYR A 157 4.00 4.44 -22.51
C TYR A 157 4.10 5.91 -22.11
N ARG A 158 5.30 6.49 -22.08
CA ARG A 158 5.51 7.93 -21.84
C ARG A 158 4.73 8.84 -22.80
N ASN A 159 4.33 8.33 -23.97
CA ASN A 159 3.46 9.08 -24.89
C ASN A 159 1.99 9.14 -24.42
N PHE A 160 1.61 8.42 -23.38
CA PHE A 160 0.23 8.32 -22.89
C PHE A 160 0.09 8.62 -21.41
N GLY A 161 1.18 8.57 -20.63
CA GLY A 161 1.11 8.75 -19.19
C GLY A 161 2.46 8.59 -18.50
N TRP A 162 2.40 8.06 -17.29
CA TRP A 162 3.55 7.85 -16.41
C TRP A 162 4.15 6.46 -16.62
N LEU A 163 5.36 6.37 -17.15
CA LEU A 163 6.11 5.12 -17.28
C LEU A 163 6.76 4.77 -15.94
N ILE A 164 6.62 3.54 -15.48
CA ILE A 164 7.32 3.04 -14.30
C ILE A 164 8.78 2.74 -14.67
N THR A 165 9.71 3.46 -14.04
CA THR A 165 11.15 3.30 -14.26
C THR A 165 11.83 2.48 -13.18
N SER A 166 11.21 2.39 -11.99
CA SER A 166 11.67 1.54 -10.88
C SER A 166 10.49 0.98 -10.11
N TYR A 167 10.56 -0.29 -9.74
CA TYR A 167 9.56 -0.98 -8.93
C TYR A 167 10.27 -1.71 -7.79
N THR A 168 10.04 -1.29 -6.56
CA THR A 168 10.62 -1.92 -5.37
C THR A 168 9.51 -2.33 -4.41
N ASN A 169 9.38 -3.63 -4.16
CA ASN A 169 8.45 -4.13 -3.15
C ASN A 169 9.08 -3.98 -1.76
N LEU A 170 8.47 -3.20 -0.88
CA LEU A 170 8.90 -2.98 0.49
C LEU A 170 8.35 -4.03 1.46
N GLY A 171 7.47 -4.92 0.97
CA GLY A 171 6.85 -5.97 1.76
C GLY A 171 5.52 -5.57 2.37
N GLN A 172 5.15 -6.28 3.43
CA GLN A 172 3.93 -5.93 4.16
C GLN A 172 4.17 -4.66 4.99
N PRO A 173 3.18 -3.74 5.02
CA PRO A 173 3.28 -2.57 5.89
C PRO A 173 3.48 -3.03 7.32
N GLU A 174 4.49 -2.46 7.96
CA GLU A 174 4.74 -2.74 9.36
C GLU A 174 3.50 -2.36 10.17
N ASN A 175 2.97 -3.34 10.90
CA ASN A 175 1.86 -3.08 11.81
C ASN A 175 2.43 -2.40 13.06
N PRO A 176 2.22 -1.09 13.27
CA PRO A 176 2.74 -0.40 14.45
C PRO A 176 2.22 -1.02 15.75
N PHE A 177 1.00 -1.58 15.73
CA PHE A 177 0.45 -2.29 16.88
C PHE A 177 1.22 -3.56 17.25
N ALA A 178 1.72 -4.31 16.26
CA ALA A 178 2.54 -5.48 16.54
C ALA A 178 3.83 -5.10 17.26
N LYS A 179 4.45 -3.98 16.88
CA LYS A 179 5.66 -3.47 17.55
C LYS A 179 5.36 -2.97 18.97
N ILE A 180 4.28 -2.22 19.16
CA ILE A 180 3.84 -1.72 20.48
C ILE A 180 3.47 -2.90 21.36
N LEU A 181 2.70 -3.86 20.84
CA LEU A 181 2.29 -5.06 21.59
C LEU A 181 3.50 -5.93 21.97
N ALA A 182 4.45 -6.13 21.04
CA ALA A 182 5.69 -6.86 21.31
C ALA A 182 6.54 -6.15 22.37
N GLY A 183 6.65 -4.82 22.30
CA GLY A 183 7.33 -4.01 23.32
C GLY A 183 6.65 -4.08 24.68
N ALA A 184 5.32 -3.97 24.72
CA ALA A 184 4.53 -4.07 25.96
C ALA A 184 4.60 -5.47 26.58
N LEU A 185 4.51 -6.53 25.78
CA LEU A 185 4.70 -7.91 26.24
C LEU A 185 6.13 -8.16 26.73
N GLY A 186 7.13 -7.62 26.03
CA GLY A 186 8.54 -7.72 26.45
C GLY A 186 8.80 -7.03 27.78
N SER A 187 8.27 -5.82 27.98
CA SER A 187 8.40 -5.10 29.26
C SER A 187 7.67 -5.80 30.39
N TYR A 188 6.47 -6.34 30.14
CA TYR A 188 5.71 -7.11 31.11
C TYR A 188 6.45 -8.38 31.53
N LEU A 189 7.04 -9.11 30.59
CA LEU A 189 7.82 -10.32 30.86
C LEU A 189 9.09 -10.00 31.67
N LEU A 190 9.73 -8.87 31.37
CA LEU A 190 10.90 -8.40 32.13
C LEU A 190 10.54 -8.06 33.57
N ILE A 191 9.41 -7.38 33.80
CA ILE A 191 8.92 -7.05 35.14
C ILE A 191 8.57 -8.33 35.92
N LEU A 192 7.91 -9.30 35.26
CA LEU A 192 7.62 -10.61 35.86
C LEU A 192 8.90 -11.37 36.26
N LEU A 193 9.91 -11.40 35.39
CA LEU A 193 11.18 -12.03 35.69
C LEU A 193 11.91 -11.33 36.82
N LEU A 194 11.91 -10.01 36.84
CA LEU A 194 12.51 -9.21 37.91
C LEU A 194 11.79 -9.46 39.25
N SER A 195 10.45 -9.54 39.24
CA SER A 195 9.67 -9.84 40.45
C SER A 195 9.94 -11.26 40.96
N LEU A 196 10.07 -12.26 40.08
CA LEU A 196 10.44 -13.61 40.44
C LEU A 196 11.86 -13.70 41.07
N VAL A 197 12.81 -12.96 40.50
CA VAL A 197 14.18 -12.89 41.03
C VAL A 197 14.19 -12.22 42.42
N LEU A 198 13.44 -11.14 42.60
CA LEU A 198 13.30 -10.45 43.88
C LEU A 198 12.60 -11.34 44.89
N MET A 199 11.54 -12.09 44.50
CA MET A 199 10.90 -13.10 45.37
C MET A 199 11.88 -14.20 45.80
N ALA A 200 12.76 -14.66 44.90
CA ALA A 200 13.74 -15.69 45.24
C ALA A 200 14.84 -15.20 46.18
N HIS A 201 15.06 -13.87 46.28
CA HIS A 201 16.06 -13.26 47.19
C HIS A 201 15.49 -12.64 48.43
N SER A 202 14.15 -12.53 48.57
CA SER A 202 13.47 -11.96 49.74
C SER A 202 13.15 -13.06 50.77
N GLU A 203 13.81 -12.99 51.90
CA GLU A 203 13.51 -13.87 53.05
C GLU A 203 12.23 -13.46 53.82
N ASP A 204 11.65 -12.26 53.50
CA ASP A 204 10.46 -11.74 54.15
C ASP A 204 9.32 -11.47 53.13
N GLY A 205 8.20 -12.21 53.29
CA GLY A 205 7.06 -12.17 52.36
C GLY A 205 6.27 -10.84 52.30
N LYS A 206 6.74 -9.76 52.93
CA LYS A 206 6.08 -8.43 52.89
C LYS A 206 6.38 -7.68 51.58
N ASP A 207 7.57 -7.83 51.00
CA ASP A 207 7.99 -7.14 49.80
C ASP A 207 7.27 -7.67 48.51
N THR A 208 6.77 -8.90 48.59
CA THR A 208 6.06 -9.55 47.47
C THR A 208 4.70 -8.90 47.18
N PHE A 209 4.04 -8.37 48.18
CA PHE A 209 2.73 -7.73 48.02
C PHE A 209 2.85 -6.37 47.30
N GLU A 210 3.88 -5.56 47.63
CA GLU A 210 4.11 -4.27 46.98
C GLU A 210 4.50 -4.45 45.53
N ILE A 211 5.30 -5.48 45.21
CA ILE A 211 5.71 -5.80 43.80
C ILE A 211 4.49 -6.23 42.99
N LEU A 212 3.61 -7.07 43.51
CA LEU A 212 2.38 -7.47 42.84
C LEU A 212 1.44 -6.27 42.61
N GLN A 213 1.40 -5.32 43.53
CA GLN A 213 0.62 -4.10 43.39
C GLN A 213 1.20 -3.19 42.28
N SER A 214 2.52 -3.08 42.16
CA SER A 214 3.18 -2.32 41.09
C SER A 214 2.96 -2.94 39.72
N VAL A 215 2.95 -4.27 39.61
CA VAL A 215 2.62 -5.00 38.37
C VAL A 215 1.16 -4.78 37.97
N ARG A 216 0.22 -4.77 38.93
CA ARG A 216 -1.19 -4.49 38.69
C ARG A 216 -1.39 -3.05 38.16
N MET A 217 -0.73 -2.08 38.76
CA MET A 217 -0.73 -0.68 38.30
C MET A 217 -0.20 -0.55 36.86
N SER A 218 0.86 -1.28 36.53
CA SER A 218 1.42 -1.29 35.19
C SER A 218 0.47 -1.88 34.14
N THR A 219 -0.30 -2.90 34.49
CA THR A 219 -1.32 -3.49 33.59
C THR A 219 -2.53 -2.57 33.39
N GLU A 220 -2.93 -1.80 34.40
CA GLU A 220 -3.98 -0.77 34.28
C GLU A 220 -3.48 0.41 33.40
N TYR A 221 -2.23 0.84 33.58
CA TYR A 221 -1.61 1.85 32.74
C TYR A 221 -1.53 1.42 31.28
N LEU A 222 -1.14 0.16 31.01
CA LEU A 222 -1.10 -0.39 29.66
C LEU A 222 -2.49 -0.44 29.01
N LYS A 223 -3.54 -0.74 29.79
CA LYS A 223 -4.93 -0.70 29.31
C LYS A 223 -5.38 0.74 28.98
N ALA A 224 -5.02 1.72 29.81
CA ALA A 224 -5.32 3.12 29.56
C ALA A 224 -4.58 3.63 28.31
N VAL A 225 -3.29 3.35 28.18
CA VAL A 225 -2.49 3.68 27.00
C VAL A 225 -3.03 2.99 25.74
N GLN A 226 -3.52 1.77 25.85
CA GLN A 226 -4.16 1.06 24.76
C GLN A 226 -5.46 1.75 24.32
N GLN A 227 -6.26 2.27 25.24
CA GLN A 227 -7.47 3.03 24.91
C GLN A 227 -7.16 4.37 24.26
N ASP A 228 -6.12 5.08 24.71
CA ASP A 228 -5.72 6.38 24.15
C ASP A 228 -5.01 6.28 22.78
N ILE A 229 -4.30 5.18 22.52
CA ILE A 229 -3.54 4.97 21.27
C ILE A 229 -4.41 4.39 20.14
N ILE A 230 -5.47 3.63 20.50
CA ILE A 230 -6.23 2.90 19.49
C ILE A 230 -6.97 3.84 18.54
N TYR A 231 -7.50 4.98 18.98
CA TYR A 231 -8.23 5.90 18.10
C TYR A 231 -8.42 7.32 18.69
N PRO A 232 -7.42 8.21 18.61
CA PRO A 232 -7.64 9.60 19.07
C PRO A 232 -8.67 10.36 18.23
N ASP A 233 -8.98 9.89 16.99
CA ASP A 233 -9.89 10.58 16.05
C ASP A 233 -10.91 9.66 15.37
N ALA A 234 -11.10 8.44 15.82
CA ALA A 234 -12.04 7.51 15.20
C ALA A 234 -13.39 7.55 15.93
N VAL A 235 -14.36 8.18 15.32
CA VAL A 235 -15.76 8.02 15.73
C VAL A 235 -16.22 6.66 15.23
N ILE A 236 -16.39 5.71 16.16
CA ILE A 236 -17.04 4.41 15.86
C ILE A 236 -18.52 4.70 15.66
N SER A 237 -18.96 4.75 14.40
CA SER A 237 -20.35 5.07 14.09
C SER A 237 -21.31 3.88 14.13
N ASP A 238 -20.82 2.64 13.88
CA ASP A 238 -21.66 1.45 13.90
C ASP A 238 -20.88 0.15 14.17
N CYS A 239 -21.29 -0.59 15.19
CA CYS A 239 -20.97 -2.01 15.36
C CYS A 239 -22.17 -2.82 14.92
N THR A 240 -22.08 -3.57 13.83
CA THR A 240 -23.07 -4.57 13.48
C THR A 240 -22.50 -5.96 13.75
N GLU A 241 -23.12 -6.68 14.67
CA GLU A 241 -22.91 -8.11 14.82
C GLU A 241 -23.71 -8.82 13.73
N THR A 242 -23.06 -9.58 12.90
CA THR A 242 -23.73 -10.53 11.99
C THR A 242 -23.41 -11.93 12.48
N ASP A 243 -24.44 -12.59 13.01
CA ASP A 243 -24.37 -14.02 13.29
C ASP A 243 -24.45 -14.78 11.96
N SER A 244 -23.40 -15.49 11.60
CA SER A 244 -23.44 -16.54 10.59
C SER A 244 -23.29 -17.90 11.28
N GLU A 245 -23.92 -18.92 10.73
CA GLU A 245 -23.93 -20.28 11.30
C GLU A 245 -22.53 -20.90 11.56
N GLU A 246 -21.44 -20.23 11.18
CA GLU A 246 -20.05 -20.68 11.35
C GLU A 246 -19.20 -19.83 12.33
N GLY A 247 -19.79 -18.92 13.09
CA GLY A 247 -19.09 -18.12 14.11
C GLY A 247 -19.40 -16.62 14.05
N THR A 248 -19.35 -15.99 15.20
CA THR A 248 -19.60 -14.55 15.37
C THR A 248 -18.39 -13.75 14.92
N PHE A 249 -18.56 -12.90 13.92
CA PHE A 249 -17.52 -11.96 13.47
C PHE A 249 -17.96 -10.53 13.79
N ALA A 250 -17.20 -9.84 14.62
CA ALA A 250 -17.37 -8.41 14.84
C ALA A 250 -16.66 -7.62 13.74
N SER A 251 -17.37 -6.84 12.95
CA SER A 251 -16.80 -5.89 12.01
C SER A 251 -16.90 -4.47 12.57
N ILE A 252 -15.75 -3.84 12.79
CA ILE A 252 -15.67 -2.45 13.22
C ILE A 252 -15.51 -1.58 11.97
N LYS A 253 -16.47 -0.68 11.74
CA LYS A 253 -16.31 0.42 10.78
C LYS A 253 -15.63 1.60 11.48
N VAL A 254 -14.47 1.99 11.01
CA VAL A 254 -13.75 3.20 11.40
C VAL A 254 -13.98 4.29 10.38
#